data_af1a7af5bf5d47ba46d200b400407a59
#
_entry.id   af1a7af5bf5d47ba46d200b400407a59
#
_cell.length_a   1.000
_cell.length_b   1.000
_cell.length_c   1.000
_cell.angle_alpha   90.00
_cell.angle_beta   90.00
_cell.angle_gamma   90.00
#
_symmetry.space_group_name_H-M   'P 1'
#
loop_
_entity.id
_entity.type
_entity.pdbx_description
1 polymer ?
#
loop_
_entity_poly.entity_id
_entity_poly.type
_entity_poly.pdbx_seq_one_letter_code
_entity_poly.pdbx_strand_id
1 'polypeptide(L)'
;ISHSHNEAETREAFERAYESLRETKTDILSFEHIYGFIAEQLQEDKIGILMLNSIVSYDENTQYEKGINIIVGGNSLGRGVTFPQLQTIYYCRVAKSPQADTMWQHARMFGYDRDPCLLRVFMPPKLFKLFSDINRTNNSIIKQIENSSNGCDIKIFYPTGLKPTRKNVLDKKAVGIYSGGVNYFPFYPVNKDVASIDMLLQSFGDDLYTVSLKLIKKIMEQLDSETADDWNAKAFIGFVNTCLLYTSPSPRDRSLS
;
A
#
# COMPACT_ATOMS: atom_id res chain seq x y z
N ILE A 1 -27.35 24.42 -26.75
CA ILE A 1 -26.14 23.64 -26.39
C ILE A 1 -26.29 22.33 -27.12
N SER A 2 -25.42 22.06 -28.10
CA SER A 2 -25.52 20.93 -29.00
C SER A 2 -25.31 19.61 -28.29
N HIS A 3 -26.37 18.82 -28.11
CA HIS A 3 -26.32 17.46 -27.55
C HIS A 3 -25.60 16.43 -28.40
N SER A 4 -25.41 16.68 -29.70
CA SER A 4 -24.88 15.70 -30.65
C SER A 4 -23.37 15.45 -30.59
N HIS A 5 -22.56 16.42 -30.16
CA HIS A 5 -21.10 16.21 -30.05
C HIS A 5 -20.72 15.42 -28.79
N ASN A 6 -21.57 15.42 -27.80
CA ASN A 6 -21.31 14.77 -26.51
C ASN A 6 -21.71 13.28 -26.48
N GLU A 7 -22.57 12.83 -27.39
CA GLU A 7 -23.09 11.46 -27.39
C GLU A 7 -22.05 10.44 -27.88
N ALA A 8 -21.34 10.76 -28.97
CA ALA A 8 -20.31 9.88 -29.50
C ALA A 8 -19.11 9.73 -28.53
N GLU A 9 -18.64 10.82 -27.93
CA GLU A 9 -17.58 10.81 -26.93
C GLU A 9 -18.00 10.04 -25.67
N THR A 10 -19.26 10.19 -25.25
CA THR A 10 -19.81 9.47 -24.11
C THR A 10 -19.85 8.00 -24.39
N ARG A 11 -20.36 7.57 -25.55
CA ARG A 11 -20.41 6.18 -25.95
C ARG A 11 -19.01 5.57 -26.00
N GLU A 12 -18.06 6.24 -26.62
CA GLU A 12 -16.65 5.81 -26.67
C GLU A 12 -16.04 5.63 -25.29
N ALA A 13 -16.36 6.52 -24.33
CA ALA A 13 -15.90 6.38 -22.95
C ALA A 13 -16.47 5.11 -22.26
N PHE A 14 -17.73 4.81 -22.50
CA PHE A 14 -18.35 3.57 -22.00
C PHE A 14 -17.77 2.33 -22.68
N GLU A 15 -17.48 2.37 -23.97
CA GLU A 15 -16.83 1.26 -24.68
C GLU A 15 -15.44 0.96 -24.11
N ARG A 16 -14.62 2.00 -23.88
CA ARG A 16 -13.31 1.82 -23.22
C ARG A 16 -13.43 1.24 -21.81
N ALA A 17 -14.42 1.67 -21.03
CA ALA A 17 -14.67 1.13 -19.70
C ALA A 17 -15.12 -0.34 -19.75
N TYR A 18 -15.94 -0.68 -20.73
CA TYR A 18 -16.40 -2.05 -20.96
C TYR A 18 -15.24 -2.98 -21.36
N GLU A 19 -14.36 -2.55 -22.29
CA GLU A 19 -13.19 -3.36 -22.66
C GLU A 19 -12.25 -3.56 -21.47
N SER A 20 -12.00 -2.53 -20.68
CA SER A 20 -11.24 -2.68 -19.43
C SER A 20 -11.89 -3.65 -18.44
N LEU A 21 -13.22 -3.70 -18.39
CA LEU A 21 -13.92 -4.68 -17.55
C LEU A 21 -13.72 -6.12 -18.09
N ARG A 22 -13.74 -6.30 -19.40
CA ARG A 22 -13.52 -7.61 -20.04
C ARG A 22 -12.13 -8.18 -19.79
N GLU A 23 -11.13 -7.36 -19.58
CA GLU A 23 -9.78 -7.82 -19.23
C GLU A 23 -9.74 -8.61 -17.92
N THR A 24 -10.65 -8.32 -16.99
CA THR A 24 -10.68 -8.96 -15.68
C THR A 24 -11.85 -9.91 -15.49
N LYS A 25 -12.92 -9.77 -16.27
CA LYS A 25 -14.10 -10.63 -16.21
C LYS A 25 -14.60 -10.91 -17.62
N THR A 26 -14.50 -12.15 -18.02
CA THR A 26 -14.87 -12.60 -19.38
C THR A 26 -16.35 -12.94 -19.52
N ASP A 27 -16.99 -13.37 -18.44
CA ASP A 27 -18.42 -13.71 -18.41
C ASP A 27 -19.24 -12.46 -18.00
N ILE A 28 -19.47 -11.57 -18.97
CA ILE A 28 -20.28 -10.36 -18.82
C ILE A 28 -21.23 -10.23 -20.01
N LEU A 29 -22.34 -9.52 -19.78
CA LEU A 29 -23.31 -9.19 -20.83
C LEU A 29 -22.66 -8.37 -21.95
N SER A 30 -23.26 -8.34 -23.12
CA SER A 30 -22.76 -7.54 -24.25
C SER A 30 -22.76 -6.04 -23.92
N PHE A 31 -21.89 -5.29 -24.58
CA PHE A 31 -21.82 -3.84 -24.42
C PHE A 31 -23.18 -3.16 -24.65
N GLU A 32 -23.88 -3.54 -25.72
CA GLU A 32 -25.17 -2.94 -26.06
C GLU A 32 -26.22 -3.18 -24.96
N HIS A 33 -26.21 -4.35 -24.34
CA HIS A 33 -27.12 -4.66 -23.24
C HIS A 33 -26.83 -3.79 -22.01
N ILE A 34 -25.56 -3.68 -21.62
CA ILE A 34 -25.13 -2.87 -20.45
C ILE A 34 -25.38 -1.39 -20.72
N TYR A 35 -25.03 -0.91 -21.91
CA TYR A 35 -25.21 0.48 -22.29
C TYR A 35 -26.69 0.86 -22.34
N GLY A 36 -27.54 0.00 -22.90
CA GLY A 36 -28.98 0.17 -22.90
C GLY A 36 -29.57 0.23 -21.49
N PHE A 37 -29.14 -0.66 -20.60
CA PHE A 37 -29.56 -0.63 -19.19
C PHE A 37 -29.18 0.67 -18.48
N ILE A 38 -27.95 1.16 -18.69
CA ILE A 38 -27.49 2.43 -18.10
C ILE A 38 -28.33 3.59 -18.64
N ALA A 39 -28.62 3.61 -19.93
CA ALA A 39 -29.47 4.64 -20.54
C ALA A 39 -30.89 4.64 -19.95
N GLU A 40 -31.46 3.46 -19.71
CA GLU A 40 -32.76 3.31 -19.04
C GLU A 40 -32.72 3.85 -17.61
N GLN A 41 -31.67 3.50 -16.83
CA GLN A 41 -31.53 4.00 -15.46
C GLN A 41 -31.41 5.54 -15.39
N LEU A 42 -30.79 6.15 -16.40
CA LEU A 42 -30.69 7.60 -16.52
C LEU A 42 -32.02 8.24 -16.89
N GLN A 43 -32.76 7.63 -17.83
CA GLN A 43 -34.09 8.16 -18.26
C GLN A 43 -35.12 8.04 -17.15
N GLU A 44 -35.06 7.02 -16.34
CA GLU A 44 -35.99 6.80 -15.22
C GLU A 44 -35.58 7.49 -13.91
N ASP A 45 -34.54 8.34 -13.96
CA ASP A 45 -33.99 9.06 -12.78
C ASP A 45 -33.62 8.13 -11.62
N LYS A 46 -33.11 6.94 -11.95
CA LYS A 46 -32.71 5.91 -10.97
C LYS A 46 -31.24 6.00 -10.55
N ILE A 47 -30.56 7.11 -10.82
CA ILE A 47 -29.20 7.36 -10.33
C ILE A 47 -29.25 8.31 -9.14
N GLY A 48 -29.00 7.76 -7.97
CA GLY A 48 -28.94 8.54 -6.71
C GLY A 48 -27.57 9.21 -6.52
N ILE A 49 -27.55 10.43 -6.00
CA ILE A 49 -26.32 11.11 -5.58
C ILE A 49 -26.42 11.40 -4.10
N LEU A 50 -25.57 10.75 -3.31
CA LEU A 50 -25.49 10.94 -1.86
C LEU A 50 -24.25 11.75 -1.50
N MET A 51 -24.44 12.93 -0.93
CA MET A 51 -23.33 13.77 -0.46
C MET A 51 -23.14 13.62 1.05
N LEU A 52 -22.00 13.03 1.44
CA LEU A 52 -21.61 12.87 2.84
C LEU A 52 -20.56 13.92 3.23
N ASN A 53 -20.94 14.85 4.09
CA ASN A 53 -20.06 15.89 4.61
C ASN A 53 -20.14 15.97 6.14
N SER A 54 -19.46 16.92 6.76
CA SER A 54 -19.46 17.10 8.22
C SER A 54 -20.81 17.49 8.81
N ILE A 55 -21.77 17.92 7.98
CA ILE A 55 -23.12 18.37 8.38
C ILE A 55 -24.10 17.21 8.22
N VAL A 56 -23.92 16.42 7.15
CA VAL A 56 -24.74 15.23 6.89
C VAL A 56 -23.94 14.02 7.35
N SER A 57 -24.28 13.46 8.51
CA SER A 57 -23.69 12.22 8.99
C SER A 57 -24.32 11.03 8.26
N TYR A 58 -23.50 10.00 8.00
CA TYR A 58 -24.01 8.71 7.57
C TYR A 58 -24.78 8.07 8.73
N ASP A 59 -26.04 7.73 8.48
CA ASP A 59 -26.82 6.86 9.34
C ASP A 59 -26.73 5.43 8.77
N GLU A 60 -26.47 4.44 9.63
CA GLU A 60 -26.47 3.01 9.24
C GLU A 60 -27.81 2.56 8.65
N ASN A 61 -28.89 3.28 8.99
CA ASN A 61 -30.23 3.07 8.44
C ASN A 61 -30.47 3.81 7.11
N THR A 62 -29.48 4.54 6.57
CA THR A 62 -29.62 5.20 5.27
C THR A 62 -29.89 4.12 4.22
N GLN A 63 -31.12 4.09 3.75
CA GLN A 63 -31.48 3.24 2.61
C GLN A 63 -31.01 3.93 1.34
N TYR A 64 -30.16 3.23 0.60
CA TYR A 64 -29.83 3.67 -0.75
C TYR A 64 -31.06 3.59 -1.63
N GLU A 65 -31.24 4.59 -2.47
CA GLU A 65 -32.26 4.52 -3.49
C GLU A 65 -32.02 3.32 -4.40
N LYS A 66 -33.06 2.77 -4.95
CA LYS A 66 -32.95 1.65 -5.88
C LYS A 66 -32.22 2.12 -7.14
N GLY A 67 -31.29 1.31 -7.64
CA GLY A 67 -30.54 1.60 -8.84
C GLY A 67 -29.06 1.89 -8.58
N ILE A 68 -28.46 2.77 -9.38
CA ILE A 68 -27.05 3.16 -9.27
C ILE A 68 -26.93 4.33 -8.30
N ASN A 69 -26.03 4.21 -7.32
CA ASN A 69 -25.78 5.26 -6.34
C ASN A 69 -24.35 5.78 -6.44
N ILE A 70 -24.19 7.10 -6.52
CA ILE A 70 -22.91 7.80 -6.50
C ILE A 70 -22.75 8.47 -5.14
N ILE A 71 -21.74 8.08 -4.39
CA ILE A 71 -21.47 8.62 -3.06
C ILE A 71 -20.29 9.57 -3.14
N VAL A 72 -20.50 10.83 -2.79
CA VAL A 72 -19.47 11.86 -2.79
C VAL A 72 -19.22 12.33 -1.37
N GLY A 73 -17.96 12.31 -0.94
CA GLY A 73 -17.62 12.79 0.39
C GLY A 73 -16.13 12.97 0.61
N GLY A 74 -15.81 13.60 1.74
CA GLY A 74 -14.45 13.88 2.13
C GLY A 74 -13.90 12.89 3.15
N ASN A 75 -13.39 13.41 4.27
CA ASN A 75 -12.80 12.65 5.37
C ASN A 75 -13.76 11.64 6.04
N SER A 76 -15.04 11.91 6.00
CA SER A 76 -16.09 11.06 6.57
C SER A 76 -16.19 9.70 5.88
N LEU A 77 -15.92 9.62 4.57
CA LEU A 77 -15.94 8.35 3.83
C LEU A 77 -14.85 7.36 4.29
N GLY A 78 -13.72 7.86 4.76
CA GLY A 78 -12.59 7.03 5.18
C GLY A 78 -12.70 6.46 6.60
N ARG A 79 -13.70 6.87 7.39
CA ARG A 79 -13.79 6.51 8.82
C ARG A 79 -15.21 6.17 9.22
N GLY A 80 -15.38 4.97 9.77
CA GLY A 80 -16.64 4.55 10.40
C GLY A 80 -17.79 4.23 9.45
N VAL A 81 -17.60 4.36 8.14
CA VAL A 81 -18.64 4.06 7.15
C VAL A 81 -18.25 2.82 6.37
N THR A 82 -19.19 1.92 6.16
CA THR A 82 -19.03 0.72 5.32
C THR A 82 -20.08 0.76 4.21
N PHE A 83 -19.63 0.58 2.99
CA PHE A 83 -20.51 0.53 1.80
C PHE A 83 -20.49 -0.90 1.24
N PRO A 84 -21.50 -1.75 1.58
CA PRO A 84 -21.44 -3.18 1.29
C PRO A 84 -21.31 -3.52 -0.21
N GLN A 85 -21.87 -2.71 -1.08
CA GLN A 85 -21.93 -2.98 -2.52
C GLN A 85 -21.05 -2.04 -3.36
N LEU A 86 -20.12 -1.33 -2.73
CA LEU A 86 -19.24 -0.40 -3.43
C LEU A 86 -18.29 -1.13 -4.37
N GLN A 87 -18.39 -0.91 -5.66
CA GLN A 87 -17.57 -1.57 -6.70
C GLN A 87 -16.57 -0.61 -7.35
N THR A 88 -16.93 0.67 -7.50
CA THR A 88 -16.06 1.66 -8.11
C THR A 88 -15.67 2.72 -7.10
N ILE A 89 -14.37 2.97 -6.97
CA ILE A 89 -13.79 3.89 -5.99
C ILE A 89 -12.91 4.89 -6.73
N TYR A 90 -13.21 6.17 -6.57
CA TYR A 90 -12.35 7.25 -7.03
C TYR A 90 -11.68 7.92 -5.83
N TYR A 91 -10.44 7.49 -5.53
CA TYR A 91 -9.70 7.95 -4.36
C TYR A 91 -8.64 8.97 -4.75
N CYS A 92 -8.91 10.26 -4.54
CA CYS A 92 -8.01 11.36 -4.94
C CYS A 92 -7.44 12.14 -3.75
N ARG A 93 -7.69 11.71 -2.51
CA ARG A 93 -7.23 12.43 -1.33
C ARG A 93 -5.73 12.25 -1.11
N VAL A 94 -4.99 13.35 -1.21
CA VAL A 94 -3.55 13.40 -0.92
C VAL A 94 -3.32 14.15 0.39
N ALA A 95 -2.84 13.47 1.43
CA ALA A 95 -2.44 14.12 2.67
C ALA A 95 -1.03 14.71 2.54
N LYS A 96 -0.80 15.92 3.08
CA LYS A 96 0.55 16.53 3.13
C LYS A 96 1.54 15.70 3.93
N SER A 97 1.07 15.02 4.98
CA SER A 97 1.87 14.12 5.82
C SER A 97 1.06 12.85 6.06
N PRO A 98 1.15 11.86 5.16
CA PRO A 98 0.36 10.64 5.26
C PRO A 98 0.79 9.81 6.48
N GLN A 99 -0.19 9.19 7.11
CA GLN A 99 -0.01 8.30 8.26
C GLN A 99 -0.53 6.92 7.89
N ALA A 100 0.25 5.88 8.17
CA ALA A 100 -0.06 4.52 7.76
C ALA A 100 -1.37 4.02 8.38
N ASP A 101 -1.61 4.30 9.66
CA ASP A 101 -2.85 3.94 10.36
C ASP A 101 -4.10 4.54 9.70
N THR A 102 -4.02 5.81 9.31
CA THR A 102 -5.11 6.49 8.60
C THR A 102 -5.31 5.90 7.20
N MET A 103 -4.23 5.63 6.48
CA MET A 103 -4.29 5.02 5.15
C MET A 103 -4.91 3.61 5.22
N TRP A 104 -4.55 2.81 6.24
CA TRP A 104 -5.16 1.51 6.48
C TRP A 104 -6.66 1.60 6.74
N GLN A 105 -7.10 2.58 7.54
CA GLN A 105 -8.52 2.80 7.76
C GLN A 105 -9.26 3.09 6.45
N HIS A 106 -8.65 3.87 5.55
CA HIS A 106 -9.22 4.16 4.24
C HIS A 106 -9.21 2.95 3.31
N ALA A 107 -8.24 2.06 3.41
CA ALA A 107 -8.16 0.84 2.61
C ALA A 107 -9.37 -0.09 2.80
N ARG A 108 -10.14 0.04 3.88
CA ARG A 108 -11.41 -0.68 4.08
C ARG A 108 -12.39 -0.47 2.93
N MET A 109 -12.34 0.68 2.25
CA MET A 109 -13.20 0.95 1.09
C MET A 109 -12.94 -0.02 -0.05
N PHE A 110 -11.73 -0.55 -0.19
CA PHE A 110 -11.39 -1.48 -1.27
C PHE A 110 -12.09 -2.83 -1.12
N GLY A 111 -12.48 -3.20 0.12
CA GLY A 111 -13.23 -4.42 0.43
C GLY A 111 -12.43 -5.70 0.21
N TYR A 112 -12.82 -6.76 0.87
CA TYR A 112 -12.29 -8.11 0.67
C TYR A 112 -13.39 -9.15 0.41
N ASP A 113 -14.64 -8.72 0.55
CA ASP A 113 -15.88 -9.48 0.42
C ASP A 113 -16.53 -9.30 -0.97
N ARG A 114 -15.84 -8.64 -1.90
CA ARG A 114 -16.34 -8.29 -3.23
C ARG A 114 -15.64 -9.10 -4.30
N ASP A 115 -16.30 -9.25 -5.46
CA ASP A 115 -15.65 -9.84 -6.63
C ASP A 115 -14.52 -8.91 -7.12
N PRO A 116 -13.23 -9.29 -6.96
CA PRO A 116 -12.11 -8.44 -7.35
C PRO A 116 -12.08 -8.18 -8.86
N CYS A 117 -12.69 -9.05 -9.67
CA CYS A 117 -12.79 -8.88 -11.11
C CYS A 117 -13.69 -7.70 -11.51
N LEU A 118 -14.65 -7.33 -10.65
CA LEU A 118 -15.56 -6.21 -10.86
C LEU A 118 -15.10 -4.93 -10.15
N LEU A 119 -14.17 -5.04 -9.20
CA LEU A 119 -13.72 -3.90 -8.43
C LEU A 119 -12.85 -2.97 -9.29
N ARG A 120 -13.14 -1.68 -9.27
CA ARG A 120 -12.34 -0.64 -9.93
C ARG A 120 -11.93 0.42 -8.94
N VAL A 121 -10.62 0.67 -8.88
CA VAL A 121 -10.05 1.69 -7.99
C VAL A 121 -9.23 2.67 -8.82
N PHE A 122 -9.71 3.91 -8.88
CA PHE A 122 -9.03 5.00 -9.54
C PHE A 122 -8.31 5.86 -8.51
N MET A 123 -6.99 6.00 -8.64
CA MET A 123 -6.19 6.83 -7.75
C MET A 123 -4.94 7.37 -8.45
N PRO A 124 -4.39 8.51 -8.01
CA PRO A 124 -3.11 8.99 -8.50
C PRO A 124 -1.97 7.99 -8.24
N PRO A 125 -0.96 7.90 -9.16
CA PRO A 125 0.17 6.97 -9.02
C PRO A 125 0.91 7.07 -7.69
N LYS A 126 1.04 8.29 -7.14
CA LYS A 126 1.64 8.51 -5.81
C LYS A 126 0.89 7.82 -4.68
N LEU A 127 -0.43 7.82 -4.74
CA LEU A 127 -1.27 7.13 -3.74
C LEU A 127 -1.20 5.62 -3.91
N PHE A 128 -1.22 5.12 -5.12
CA PHE A 128 -1.03 3.70 -5.41
C PHE A 128 0.30 3.19 -4.84
N LYS A 129 1.40 3.91 -5.09
CA LYS A 129 2.70 3.57 -4.51
C LYS A 129 2.64 3.55 -2.98
N LEU A 130 2.02 4.55 -2.37
CA LEU A 130 1.91 4.65 -0.92
C LEU A 130 1.14 3.47 -0.31
N PHE A 131 0.00 3.08 -0.89
CA PHE A 131 -0.75 1.89 -0.47
C PHE A 131 0.05 0.60 -0.68
N SER A 132 0.79 0.48 -1.77
CA SER A 132 1.68 -0.66 -2.04
C SER A 132 2.78 -0.77 -0.98
N ASP A 133 3.39 0.35 -0.62
CA ASP A 133 4.45 0.39 0.40
C ASP A 133 3.90 0.02 1.79
N ILE A 134 2.71 0.51 2.14
CA ILE A 134 2.02 0.14 3.39
C ILE A 134 1.70 -1.36 3.41
N ASN A 135 1.20 -1.90 2.31
CA ASN A 135 0.92 -3.33 2.20
C ASN A 135 2.17 -4.20 2.34
N ARG A 136 3.28 -3.79 1.75
CA ARG A 136 4.59 -4.46 1.93
C ARG A 136 5.01 -4.45 3.40
N THR A 137 4.91 -3.29 4.07
CA THR A 137 5.22 -3.18 5.50
C THR A 137 4.36 -4.14 6.33
N ASN A 138 3.06 -4.19 6.07
CA ASN A 138 2.16 -5.11 6.77
C ASN A 138 2.52 -6.58 6.54
N ASN A 139 2.79 -6.97 5.29
CA ASN A 139 3.19 -8.33 4.98
C ASN A 139 4.52 -8.72 5.65
N SER A 140 5.45 -7.76 5.81
CA SER A 140 6.68 -7.98 6.56
C SER A 140 6.40 -8.20 8.06
N ILE A 141 5.51 -7.43 8.66
CA ILE A 141 5.11 -7.60 10.06
C ILE A 141 4.50 -9.00 10.27
N ILE A 142 3.57 -9.40 9.41
CA ILE A 142 2.94 -10.73 9.47
C ILE A 142 4.01 -11.83 9.41
N LYS A 143 4.91 -11.75 8.44
CA LYS A 143 6.00 -12.73 8.30
C LYS A 143 6.94 -12.76 9.52
N GLN A 144 7.21 -11.62 10.15
CA GLN A 144 7.99 -11.57 11.39
C GLN A 144 7.25 -12.29 12.52
N ILE A 145 5.94 -12.07 12.67
CA ILE A 145 5.12 -12.74 13.68
C ILE A 145 5.06 -14.26 13.44
N GLU A 146 4.81 -14.68 12.21
CA GLU A 146 4.73 -16.11 11.84
C GLU A 146 6.05 -16.87 12.08
N ASN A 147 7.18 -16.20 11.90
CA ASN A 147 8.51 -16.80 12.07
C ASN A 147 9.08 -16.66 13.50
N SER A 148 8.39 -15.95 14.39
CA SER A 148 8.86 -15.78 15.76
C SER A 148 8.25 -16.82 16.69
N SER A 149 9.10 -17.66 17.24
CA SER A 149 8.70 -18.69 18.22
C SER A 149 8.56 -18.18 19.65
N ASN A 150 9.13 -17.03 20.01
CA ASN A 150 9.10 -16.44 21.35
C ASN A 150 9.25 -14.93 21.27
N GLY A 151 8.14 -14.19 21.41
CA GLY A 151 8.06 -12.75 21.68
C GLY A 151 9.26 -11.93 21.15
N CYS A 152 9.41 -11.82 19.85
CA CYS A 152 10.54 -11.09 19.28
C CYS A 152 10.22 -9.61 19.10
N ASP A 153 11.26 -8.79 19.08
CA ASP A 153 11.15 -7.38 18.67
C ASP A 153 10.68 -7.29 17.21
N ILE A 154 9.47 -6.83 17.01
CA ILE A 154 8.95 -6.61 15.66
C ILE A 154 9.53 -5.31 15.12
N LYS A 155 10.20 -5.36 13.98
CA LYS A 155 10.78 -4.20 13.31
C LYS A 155 9.88 -3.72 12.19
N ILE A 156 9.43 -2.48 12.32
CA ILE A 156 8.53 -1.85 11.35
C ILE A 156 9.29 -0.81 10.56
N PHE A 157 9.32 -0.96 9.24
CA PHE A 157 9.97 -0.02 8.34
C PHE A 157 8.94 0.65 7.45
N TYR A 158 8.97 1.97 7.42
CA TYR A 158 8.13 2.78 6.55
C TYR A 158 8.97 3.54 5.53
N PRO A 159 8.50 3.71 4.31
CA PRO A 159 9.18 4.53 3.32
C PRO A 159 9.27 6.00 3.78
N THR A 160 10.26 6.71 3.25
CA THR A 160 10.47 8.13 3.53
C THR A 160 9.20 8.93 3.23
N GLY A 161 8.77 9.75 4.18
CA GLY A 161 7.57 10.59 4.07
C GLY A 161 6.28 9.96 4.59
N LEU A 162 6.26 8.65 4.88
CA LEU A 162 5.14 7.99 5.54
C LEU A 162 5.42 7.90 7.05
N LYS A 163 4.49 8.37 7.86
CA LYS A 163 4.56 8.21 9.33
C LYS A 163 3.74 7.00 9.76
N PRO A 164 4.20 6.21 10.74
CA PRO A 164 3.43 5.08 11.24
C PRO A 164 2.07 5.51 11.79
N THR A 165 2.07 6.54 12.64
CA THR A 165 0.88 7.10 13.29
C THR A 165 1.16 8.54 13.77
N ARG A 166 0.27 9.11 14.56
CA ARG A 166 0.42 10.43 15.17
C ARG A 166 1.56 10.43 16.20
N LYS A 167 2.28 11.56 16.31
CA LYS A 167 3.45 11.69 17.19
C LYS A 167 3.18 11.34 18.67
N ASN A 168 1.97 11.55 19.14
CA ASN A 168 1.56 11.35 20.54
C ASN A 168 1.12 9.93 20.87
N VAL A 169 1.04 9.05 19.89
CA VAL A 169 0.62 7.65 20.08
C VAL A 169 1.82 6.75 20.33
N LEU A 170 2.97 7.09 19.78
CA LEU A 170 4.20 6.31 19.94
C LEU A 170 4.94 6.72 21.22
N ASP A 171 5.23 5.75 22.06
CA ASP A 171 6.15 5.95 23.18
C ASP A 171 7.58 6.13 22.64
N LYS A 172 8.10 7.35 22.80
CA LYS A 172 9.43 7.71 22.32
C LYS A 172 10.56 6.93 22.99
N LYS A 173 10.31 6.36 24.17
CA LYS A 173 11.30 5.54 24.89
C LYS A 173 11.36 4.11 24.34
N ALA A 174 10.24 3.62 23.77
CA ALA A 174 10.14 2.27 23.21
C ALA A 174 10.44 2.21 21.71
N VAL A 175 10.54 3.37 21.02
CA VAL A 175 10.74 3.44 19.57
C VAL A 175 12.08 4.05 19.23
N GLY A 176 13.00 3.25 18.70
CA GLY A 176 14.21 3.71 18.03
C GLY A 176 13.91 4.12 16.59
N ILE A 177 14.32 5.32 16.19
CA ILE A 177 14.16 5.78 14.80
C ILE A 177 15.54 5.82 14.16
N TYR A 178 15.71 5.04 13.10
CA TYR A 178 16.92 5.05 12.27
C TYR A 178 16.63 5.71 10.93
N SER A 179 17.47 6.64 10.53
CA SER A 179 17.34 7.33 9.24
C SER A 179 18.30 6.71 8.23
N GLY A 180 17.82 6.32 7.07
CA GLY A 180 18.67 5.94 5.94
C GLY A 180 19.41 7.15 5.39
N GLY A 181 20.56 6.92 4.77
CA GLY A 181 21.41 7.98 4.17
C GLY A 181 22.25 8.77 5.15
N VAL A 182 22.27 8.39 6.42
CA VAL A 182 23.17 8.94 7.43
C VAL A 182 24.42 8.04 7.53
N ASN A 183 25.58 8.66 7.52
CA ASN A 183 26.83 7.92 7.75
C ASN A 183 26.97 7.62 9.24
N TYR A 184 26.99 6.35 9.59
CA TYR A 184 27.25 5.88 10.94
C TYR A 184 28.68 5.32 10.96
N PHE A 185 29.58 6.01 11.65
CA PHE A 185 30.97 5.56 11.85
C PHE A 185 31.14 5.13 13.30
N PRO A 186 31.57 3.90 13.58
CA PRO A 186 31.89 3.48 14.93
C PRO A 186 33.15 4.23 15.43
N PHE A 187 33.06 4.85 16.60
CA PHE A 187 34.21 5.46 17.24
C PHE A 187 35.18 4.42 17.81
N TYR A 188 34.64 3.28 18.25
CA TYR A 188 35.39 2.18 18.86
C TYR A 188 35.07 0.86 18.14
N PRO A 189 35.58 0.66 16.92
CA PRO A 189 35.32 -0.57 16.18
C PRO A 189 36.00 -1.77 16.85
N VAL A 190 35.28 -2.88 16.95
CA VAL A 190 35.81 -4.15 17.39
C VAL A 190 36.22 -4.95 16.16
N ASN A 191 37.50 -5.29 16.07
CA ASN A 191 38.01 -6.14 14.99
C ASN A 191 37.60 -7.59 15.22
N LYS A 192 36.72 -8.11 14.36
CA LYS A 192 36.37 -9.53 14.35
C LYS A 192 37.18 -10.30 13.30
N ASP A 193 36.91 -10.06 12.03
CA ASP A 193 37.57 -10.71 10.94
C ASP A 193 37.83 -9.77 9.76
N VAL A 194 38.70 -8.82 9.96
CA VAL A 194 39.04 -7.79 8.96
C VAL A 194 39.63 -8.43 7.70
N ALA A 195 40.44 -9.47 7.83
CA ALA A 195 41.07 -10.13 6.69
C ALA A 195 40.07 -10.79 5.75
N SER A 196 39.02 -11.40 6.29
CA SER A 196 37.94 -11.98 5.47
C SER A 196 37.14 -10.90 4.75
N ILE A 197 36.89 -9.76 5.39
CA ILE A 197 36.17 -8.61 4.76
C ILE A 197 37.04 -8.00 3.66
N ASP A 198 38.34 -7.78 3.92
CA ASP A 198 39.26 -7.22 2.94
C ASP A 198 39.40 -8.12 1.70
N MET A 199 39.55 -9.41 1.88
CA MET A 199 39.58 -10.37 0.76
C MET A 199 38.27 -10.34 -0.05
N LEU A 200 37.14 -10.24 0.64
CA LEU A 200 35.85 -10.18 -0.01
C LEU A 200 35.70 -8.88 -0.82
N LEU A 201 36.06 -7.72 -0.24
CA LEU A 201 35.95 -6.43 -0.92
C LEU A 201 36.91 -6.31 -2.09
N GLN A 202 38.16 -6.80 -1.94
CA GLN A 202 39.15 -6.84 -3.03
C GLN A 202 38.68 -7.64 -4.24
N SER A 203 37.82 -8.64 -4.04
CA SER A 203 37.28 -9.42 -5.14
C SER A 203 36.33 -8.62 -6.08
N PHE A 204 35.84 -7.47 -5.64
CA PHE A 204 34.95 -6.63 -6.43
C PHE A 204 35.66 -5.51 -7.22
N GLY A 205 36.88 -5.13 -6.84
CA GLY A 205 37.54 -3.97 -7.44
C GLY A 205 36.90 -2.63 -7.07
N ASP A 206 37.20 -1.58 -7.85
CA ASP A 206 36.81 -0.18 -7.55
C ASP A 206 35.49 0.27 -8.20
N ASP A 207 34.82 -0.59 -8.96
CA ASP A 207 33.59 -0.26 -9.65
C ASP A 207 32.34 -0.38 -8.76
N LEU A 208 31.21 0.12 -9.25
CA LEU A 208 29.91 -0.05 -8.61
C LEU A 208 29.30 -1.41 -8.99
N TYR A 209 29.00 -2.21 -7.98
CA TYR A 209 28.43 -3.54 -8.16
C TYR A 209 27.04 -3.65 -7.54
N THR A 210 26.15 -4.38 -8.22
CA THR A 210 24.91 -4.83 -7.60
C THR A 210 25.16 -6.10 -6.81
N VAL A 211 24.95 -6.04 -5.51
CA VAL A 211 25.19 -7.17 -4.61
C VAL A 211 23.91 -7.67 -3.96
N SER A 212 23.88 -8.94 -3.56
CA SER A 212 22.72 -9.50 -2.88
C SER A 212 22.61 -9.01 -1.43
N LEU A 213 21.37 -8.86 -0.94
CA LEU A 213 21.14 -8.56 0.48
C LEU A 213 21.74 -9.60 1.44
N LYS A 214 21.86 -10.86 1.01
CA LYS A 214 22.54 -11.91 1.77
C LYS A 214 24.03 -11.60 1.98
N LEU A 215 24.70 -11.05 0.94
CA LEU A 215 26.09 -10.63 1.03
C LEU A 215 26.24 -9.43 1.97
N ILE A 216 25.37 -8.43 1.85
CA ILE A 216 25.35 -7.28 2.78
C ILE A 216 25.18 -7.75 4.22
N LYS A 217 24.25 -8.66 4.47
CA LYS A 217 24.04 -9.24 5.80
C LYS A 217 25.33 -9.89 6.33
N LYS A 218 26.00 -10.71 5.51
CA LYS A 218 27.26 -11.37 5.89
C LYS A 218 28.36 -10.37 6.25
N ILE A 219 28.47 -9.26 5.52
CA ILE A 219 29.41 -8.18 5.84
C ILE A 219 29.02 -7.52 7.17
N MET A 220 27.74 -7.16 7.36
CA MET A 220 27.26 -6.52 8.58
C MET A 220 27.46 -7.39 9.83
N GLU A 221 27.39 -8.72 9.71
CA GLU A 221 27.65 -9.66 10.80
C GLU A 221 29.11 -9.65 11.28
N GLN A 222 30.03 -9.19 10.44
CA GLN A 222 31.45 -9.05 10.79
C GLN A 222 31.82 -7.68 11.37
N LEU A 223 30.89 -6.70 11.26
CA LEU A 223 31.10 -5.35 11.77
C LEU A 223 30.47 -5.20 13.14
N ASP A 224 31.24 -4.73 14.10
CA ASP A 224 30.75 -4.46 15.46
C ASP A 224 31.44 -3.24 16.07
N SER A 225 30.89 -2.75 17.18
CA SER A 225 31.47 -1.66 17.98
C SER A 225 31.36 -2.00 19.46
N GLU A 226 32.23 -1.43 20.29
CA GLU A 226 32.18 -1.62 21.74
C GLU A 226 30.89 -1.05 22.34
N THR A 227 30.33 0.00 21.72
CA THR A 227 29.12 0.65 22.18
C THR A 227 27.99 0.56 21.14
N ALA A 228 26.79 0.22 21.58
CA ALA A 228 25.61 0.19 20.73
C ALA A 228 25.19 1.59 20.21
N ASP A 229 25.63 2.65 20.89
CA ASP A 229 25.34 4.03 20.49
C ASP A 229 26.16 4.47 19.27
N ASP A 230 27.36 3.92 19.10
CA ASP A 230 28.23 4.19 17.95
C ASP A 230 27.78 3.44 16.71
N TRP A 231 27.58 2.13 16.87
CA TRP A 231 27.24 1.24 15.78
C TRP A 231 26.36 0.09 16.28
N ASN A 232 25.12 0.06 15.81
CA ASN A 232 24.19 -1.00 16.17
C ASN A 232 24.05 -2.01 15.04
N ALA A 233 24.97 -2.94 14.93
CA ALA A 233 24.96 -4.01 13.93
C ALA A 233 23.65 -4.79 13.93
N LYS A 234 23.07 -5.06 15.11
CA LYS A 234 21.79 -5.79 15.23
C LYS A 234 20.63 -5.04 14.57
N ALA A 235 20.59 -3.72 14.67
CA ALA A 235 19.56 -2.90 14.01
C ALA A 235 19.69 -2.96 12.48
N PHE A 236 20.90 -2.83 11.94
CA PHE A 236 21.17 -2.93 10.51
C PHE A 236 20.89 -4.34 9.97
N ILE A 237 21.34 -5.38 10.66
CA ILE A 237 21.04 -6.79 10.30
C ILE A 237 19.51 -7.02 10.32
N GLY A 238 18.82 -6.48 11.30
CA GLY A 238 17.36 -6.54 11.37
C GLY A 238 16.68 -5.86 10.17
N PHE A 239 17.20 -4.72 9.72
CA PHE A 239 16.71 -4.06 8.51
C PHE A 239 16.92 -4.96 7.27
N VAL A 240 18.12 -5.49 7.08
CA VAL A 240 18.43 -6.38 5.94
C VAL A 240 17.56 -7.64 5.97
N ASN A 241 17.33 -8.24 7.13
CA ASN A 241 16.43 -9.40 7.26
C ASN A 241 14.99 -9.05 6.85
N THR A 242 14.50 -7.88 7.22
CA THR A 242 13.18 -7.41 6.80
C THR A 242 13.11 -7.23 5.29
N CYS A 243 14.12 -6.62 4.68
CA CYS A 243 14.21 -6.50 3.23
C CYS A 243 14.24 -7.87 2.53
N LEU A 244 14.95 -8.85 3.08
CA LEU A 244 14.97 -10.22 2.54
C LEU A 244 13.60 -10.89 2.60
N LEU A 245 12.79 -10.62 3.63
CA LEU A 245 11.41 -11.08 3.70
C LEU A 245 10.53 -10.46 2.61
N TYR A 246 10.75 -9.19 2.28
CA TYR A 246 10.03 -8.53 1.20
C TYR A 246 10.32 -9.11 -0.19
N THR A 247 11.56 -9.51 -0.44
CA THR A 247 11.99 -10.01 -1.75
C THR A 247 11.72 -11.50 -1.95
N SER A 248 11.37 -12.23 -0.89
CA SER A 248 11.00 -13.65 -1.00
C SER A 248 9.57 -13.77 -1.52
N PRO A 249 9.32 -14.54 -2.60
CA PRO A 249 7.99 -14.78 -3.10
C PRO A 249 7.13 -15.42 -2.01
N SER A 250 5.88 -14.93 -1.89
CA SER A 250 4.90 -15.50 -0.98
C SER A 250 4.64 -16.97 -1.34
N PRO A 251 4.34 -17.86 -0.39
CA PRO A 251 3.89 -19.21 -0.69
C PRO A 251 2.70 -19.25 -1.66
N ARG A 252 1.85 -18.21 -1.68
CA ARG A 252 0.73 -18.07 -2.62
C ARG A 252 1.19 -17.74 -4.04
N ASP A 253 2.32 -17.05 -4.22
CA ASP A 253 2.86 -16.70 -5.53
C ASP A 253 3.53 -17.91 -6.21
N ARG A 254 3.91 -18.94 -5.44
CA ARG A 254 4.48 -20.19 -5.96
C ARG A 254 3.44 -21.16 -6.52
N SER A 255 2.17 -20.97 -6.23
CA SER A 255 1.08 -21.81 -6.72
C SER A 255 0.52 -21.35 -8.08
N LEU A 256 1.04 -20.27 -8.65
CA LEU A 256 0.61 -19.68 -9.93
C LEU A 256 1.68 -19.78 -11.04
N SER A 257 2.77 -20.53 -10.81
CA SER A 257 3.81 -20.83 -11.82
C SER A 257 3.74 -22.27 -12.30
#